data_02f4cb6f9991b9d8bdef8f9f4e1ecdee
#
_entry.id   02f4cb6f9991b9d8bdef8f9f4e1ecdee
#
_cell.length_a   1.000
_cell.length_b   1.000
_cell.length_c   1.000
_cell.angle_alpha   90.00
_cell.angle_beta   90.00
_cell.angle_gamma   90.00
#
_symmetry.space_group_name_H-M   'P 1'
#
loop_
_entity.id
_entity.type
_entity.pdbx_description
1 polymer ?
#
loop_
_entity_poly.entity_id
_entity_poly.type
_entity_poly.pdbx_seq_one_letter_code
_entity_poly.pdbx_strand_id
1 'polypeptide(L)'
;MTRTLVNMQSIWSLAAVALGWLTMVGLLRAEDNKQPGDKLVPAVIFDTDIGSDCDDAGALAVLHALADAGEVRILGVVFSSGRNRFGSGACDAINTYYGRGNLPLGQYRGTDVGDPRETYTEHIARDTKRFHHDVVNQAADLVATYCDLLRAQPDKSVTILTVGHPHGLVHLLRDPQGTELVKQKVERWVAMGLGGWNFVQMGMAEYSAELFAKWPTDVYVSPSGEDVVTGHRLLPQTPVDNPVREAYRHWNDALTKGRSSWDQVAVLAVARPQLFQVEHTGRLERADDGRYSWNPEIDNPKQHLVRPNISSDDLAQIIEELMARPPKQSGKQK
;
A
#
# COMPACT_ATOMS: atom_id res chain seq x y z
N MET A 1 18.62 -82.55 43.17
CA MET A 1 18.52 -81.09 43.47
C MET A 1 18.85 -80.30 42.22
N THR A 2 17.89 -80.04 41.40
CA THR A 2 18.05 -79.41 40.11
C THR A 2 17.36 -78.04 40.18
N ARG A 3 18.10 -76.94 40.11
CA ARG A 3 17.57 -75.59 40.07
C ARG A 3 17.39 -75.15 38.62
N THR A 4 16.16 -74.86 38.26
CA THR A 4 15.73 -74.34 36.96
C THR A 4 16.04 -72.86 36.93
N LEU A 5 16.88 -72.43 36.03
CA LEU A 5 17.10 -70.98 35.67
C LEU A 5 16.02 -70.55 34.69
N VAL A 6 15.21 -69.60 35.13
CA VAL A 6 14.22 -68.94 34.25
C VAL A 6 14.89 -67.80 33.53
N ASN A 7 14.82 -67.83 32.24
CA ASN A 7 15.44 -66.88 31.30
C ASN A 7 14.64 -65.55 31.25
N MET A 8 15.25 -64.44 31.69
CA MET A 8 14.68 -63.12 31.81
C MET A 8 15.13 -62.23 30.63
N GLN A 9 14.74 -62.62 29.40
CA GLN A 9 15.10 -61.87 28.20
C GLN A 9 13.95 -61.54 27.22
N SER A 10 12.72 -61.46 27.66
CA SER A 10 11.59 -61.22 26.74
C SER A 10 10.60 -60.12 27.12
N ILE A 11 11.04 -59.06 27.90
CA ILE A 11 10.14 -57.96 28.30
C ILE A 11 10.56 -56.60 27.73
N TRP A 12 11.64 -56.50 26.95
CA TRP A 12 12.14 -55.17 26.46
C TRP A 12 11.79 -54.87 24.98
N SER A 13 11.03 -55.69 24.30
CA SER A 13 10.74 -55.52 22.86
C SER A 13 9.38 -54.93 22.52
N LEU A 14 8.54 -54.58 23.49
CA LEU A 14 7.19 -54.03 23.23
C LEU A 14 7.03 -52.57 23.63
N ALA A 15 8.01 -51.95 24.30
CA ALA A 15 7.95 -50.53 24.69
C ALA A 15 8.58 -49.55 23.65
N ALA A 16 9.31 -50.05 22.67
CA ALA A 16 10.00 -49.24 21.67
C ALA A 16 9.16 -48.92 20.40
N VAL A 17 8.05 -49.63 20.18
CA VAL A 17 7.19 -49.45 19.00
C VAL A 17 6.06 -48.42 19.26
N ALA A 18 5.69 -48.16 20.52
CA ALA A 18 4.62 -47.22 20.85
C ALA A 18 5.09 -45.75 20.92
N LEU A 19 6.40 -45.49 21.02
CA LEU A 19 6.93 -44.11 21.06
C LEU A 19 7.27 -43.54 19.66
N GLY A 20 7.32 -44.37 18.64
CA GLY A 20 7.62 -43.98 17.27
C GLY A 20 6.42 -43.42 16.50
N TRP A 21 5.20 -43.62 16.99
CA TRP A 21 3.96 -43.18 16.32
C TRP A 21 3.38 -41.86 16.86
N LEU A 22 3.88 -41.34 17.99
CA LEU A 22 3.39 -40.06 18.55
C LEU A 22 4.19 -38.86 18.09
N THR A 23 5.33 -39.03 17.43
CA THR A 23 6.13 -37.88 16.90
C THR A 23 5.94 -37.64 15.42
N MET A 24 5.12 -38.42 14.73
CA MET A 24 4.85 -38.25 13.28
C MET A 24 3.51 -37.60 12.96
N VAL A 25 2.71 -37.22 13.95
CA VAL A 25 1.41 -36.53 13.76
C VAL A 25 1.51 -35.01 13.93
N GLY A 26 2.70 -34.48 14.23
CA GLY A 26 2.94 -33.05 14.50
C GLY A 26 3.41 -32.20 13.31
N LEU A 27 3.50 -32.73 12.09
CA LEU A 27 3.97 -32.04 10.89
C LEU A 27 3.00 -32.19 9.70
N LEU A 28 1.71 -32.22 9.98
CA LEU A 28 0.74 -31.81 8.96
C LEU A 28 0.80 -30.29 8.88
N ARG A 29 1.67 -29.81 7.98
CA ARG A 29 1.56 -28.48 7.40
C ARG A 29 0.08 -28.26 7.11
N ALA A 30 -0.49 -27.19 7.64
CA ALA A 30 -1.74 -26.68 7.13
C ALA A 30 -1.49 -26.35 5.64
N GLU A 31 -1.77 -27.30 4.76
CA GLU A 31 -1.94 -27.02 3.34
C GLU A 31 -3.12 -26.05 3.30
N ASP A 32 -2.86 -24.84 2.85
CA ASP A 32 -3.86 -23.84 2.52
C ASP A 32 -4.94 -24.50 1.68
N ASN A 33 -6.08 -24.75 2.29
CA ASN A 33 -7.26 -25.29 1.64
C ASN A 33 -7.90 -24.17 0.79
N LYS A 34 -7.15 -23.70 -0.23
CA LYS A 34 -7.63 -22.75 -1.22
C LYS A 34 -8.68 -23.43 -2.06
N GLN A 35 -9.93 -23.08 -1.84
CA GLN A 35 -11.01 -23.44 -2.74
C GLN A 35 -10.75 -22.78 -4.11
N PRO A 36 -10.97 -23.49 -5.24
CA PRO A 36 -10.93 -22.88 -6.56
C PRO A 36 -12.06 -21.84 -6.66
N GLY A 37 -11.72 -20.55 -6.56
CA GLY A 37 -12.66 -19.44 -6.61
C GLY A 37 -12.44 -18.33 -5.58
N ASP A 38 -11.62 -18.53 -4.55
CA ASP A 38 -11.28 -17.44 -3.61
C ASP A 38 -10.42 -16.40 -4.33
N LYS A 39 -11.03 -15.26 -4.65
CA LYS A 39 -10.32 -14.11 -5.20
C LYS A 39 -9.26 -13.69 -4.17
N LEU A 40 -7.99 -13.84 -4.53
CA LEU A 40 -6.89 -13.39 -3.66
C LEU A 40 -7.08 -11.91 -3.36
N VAL A 41 -7.27 -11.59 -2.08
CA VAL A 41 -7.36 -10.21 -1.61
C VAL A 41 -5.98 -9.56 -1.75
N PRO A 42 -5.82 -8.47 -2.53
CA PRO A 42 -4.53 -7.82 -2.72
C PRO A 42 -3.91 -7.39 -1.38
N ALA A 43 -2.65 -7.74 -1.17
CA ALA A 43 -1.86 -7.28 -0.03
C ALA A 43 -1.04 -6.06 -0.47
N VAL A 44 -1.33 -4.89 0.11
CA VAL A 44 -0.88 -3.58 -0.39
C VAL A 44 0.09 -2.93 0.59
N ILE A 45 1.25 -2.49 0.09
CA ILE A 45 2.07 -1.45 0.71
C ILE A 45 1.71 -0.14 0.01
N PHE A 46 1.22 0.84 0.76
CA PHE A 46 0.81 2.14 0.24
C PHE A 46 1.92 3.17 0.46
N ASP A 47 2.40 3.77 -0.62
CA ASP A 47 3.46 4.80 -0.60
C ASP A 47 2.88 6.12 -1.11
N THR A 48 3.06 7.20 -0.33
CA THR A 48 2.40 8.50 -0.50
C THR A 48 3.36 9.64 -0.20
N ASP A 49 3.22 10.78 -0.86
CA ASP A 49 3.89 12.04 -0.53
C ASP A 49 2.94 13.06 0.12
N ILE A 50 1.91 12.58 0.80
CA ILE A 50 0.85 13.33 1.46
C ILE A 50 1.29 14.69 2.01
N GLY A 51 0.59 15.78 1.63
CA GLY A 51 0.85 17.11 2.19
C GLY A 51 0.70 18.27 1.24
N SER A 52 1.10 18.18 -0.01
CA SER A 52 1.01 19.29 -0.97
C SER A 52 -0.40 19.52 -1.49
N ASP A 53 -1.16 18.48 -1.62
CA ASP A 53 -2.59 18.44 -1.92
C ASP A 53 -3.29 17.38 -1.07
N CYS A 54 -4.59 17.12 -1.27
CA CYS A 54 -5.36 16.34 -0.31
C CYS A 54 -5.87 15.00 -0.86
N ASP A 55 -5.63 14.67 -2.12
CA ASP A 55 -6.12 13.40 -2.68
C ASP A 55 -5.37 12.19 -2.11
N ASP A 56 -4.11 12.31 -1.70
CA ASP A 56 -3.41 11.30 -0.87
C ASP A 56 -4.22 10.90 0.39
N ALA A 57 -4.71 11.90 1.14
CA ALA A 57 -5.51 11.66 2.33
C ALA A 57 -6.82 10.96 1.96
N GLY A 58 -7.44 11.35 0.84
CA GLY A 58 -8.60 10.70 0.28
C GLY A 58 -8.32 9.25 -0.15
N ALA A 59 -7.17 9.01 -0.78
CA ALA A 59 -6.75 7.67 -1.21
C ALA A 59 -6.53 6.73 -0.02
N LEU A 60 -5.90 7.22 1.04
CA LEU A 60 -5.71 6.43 2.26
C LEU A 60 -7.06 6.10 2.93
N ALA A 61 -8.03 7.04 2.93
CA ALA A 61 -9.40 6.77 3.38
C ALA A 61 -10.09 5.67 2.56
N VAL A 62 -10.01 5.78 1.22
CA VAL A 62 -10.55 4.76 0.30
C VAL A 62 -9.93 3.39 0.56
N LEU A 63 -8.60 3.34 0.73
CA LEU A 63 -7.87 2.11 1.02
C LEU A 63 -8.34 1.46 2.33
N HIS A 64 -8.55 2.26 3.39
CA HIS A 64 -9.08 1.78 4.67
C HIS A 64 -10.51 1.27 4.54
N ALA A 65 -11.38 1.99 3.82
CA ALA A 65 -12.76 1.57 3.60
C ALA A 65 -12.86 0.25 2.81
N LEU A 66 -11.98 0.05 1.84
CA LEU A 66 -11.85 -1.21 1.09
C LEU A 66 -11.29 -2.34 1.97
N ALA A 67 -10.35 -2.03 2.87
CA ALA A 67 -9.85 -3.00 3.84
C ALA A 67 -10.93 -3.41 4.85
N ASP A 68 -11.80 -2.49 5.28
CA ASP A 68 -12.97 -2.78 6.13
C ASP A 68 -14.00 -3.68 5.42
N ALA A 69 -14.09 -3.56 4.10
CA ALA A 69 -14.92 -4.41 3.25
C ALA A 69 -14.28 -5.77 2.93
N GLY A 70 -13.01 -5.98 3.28
CA GLY A 70 -12.27 -7.20 2.95
C GLY A 70 -11.81 -7.27 1.49
N GLU A 71 -11.78 -6.14 0.79
CA GLU A 71 -11.39 -6.07 -0.63
C GLU A 71 -9.87 -5.90 -0.81
N VAL A 72 -9.16 -5.42 0.21
CA VAL A 72 -7.69 -5.32 0.27
C VAL A 72 -7.19 -5.63 1.67
N ARG A 73 -5.91 -5.95 1.79
CA ARG A 73 -5.18 -6.06 3.05
C ARG A 73 -4.04 -5.04 3.07
N ILE A 74 -4.08 -4.06 3.96
CA ILE A 74 -3.02 -3.06 4.10
C ILE A 74 -1.89 -3.68 4.91
N LEU A 75 -0.69 -3.72 4.34
CA LEU A 75 0.51 -4.22 5.01
C LEU A 75 1.21 -3.14 5.82
N GLY A 76 1.25 -1.93 5.30
CA GLY A 76 1.86 -0.77 5.90
C GLY A 76 1.75 0.44 5.00
N VAL A 77 2.13 1.60 5.53
CA VAL A 77 2.15 2.88 4.84
C VAL A 77 3.59 3.41 4.82
N VAL A 78 3.99 4.01 3.70
CA VAL A 78 5.31 4.62 3.54
C VAL A 78 5.12 6.07 3.10
N PHE A 79 5.71 6.99 3.86
CA PHE A 79 5.73 8.40 3.54
C PHE A 79 7.03 8.75 2.82
N SER A 80 6.93 9.16 1.55
CA SER A 80 8.07 9.31 0.66
C SER A 80 8.55 10.76 0.46
N SER A 81 7.82 11.79 0.90
CA SER A 81 8.30 13.18 0.75
C SER A 81 9.30 13.57 1.85
N GLY A 82 10.53 13.86 1.46
CA GLY A 82 11.58 14.28 2.40
C GLY A 82 11.55 15.76 2.75
N ARG A 83 10.84 16.59 1.97
CA ARG A 83 10.75 18.05 2.18
C ARG A 83 9.55 18.47 3.01
N ASN A 84 8.56 17.60 3.18
CA ASN A 84 7.45 17.78 4.10
C ASN A 84 7.76 17.08 5.43
N ARG A 85 7.60 17.76 6.56
CA ARG A 85 8.03 17.25 7.86
C ARG A 85 6.98 16.43 8.58
N PHE A 86 5.71 16.62 8.26
CA PHE A 86 4.59 16.12 9.08
C PHE A 86 3.72 15.07 8.38
N GLY A 87 4.08 14.66 7.16
CA GLY A 87 3.28 13.68 6.40
C GLY A 87 3.14 12.34 7.10
N SER A 88 4.20 11.83 7.77
CA SER A 88 4.09 10.59 8.55
C SER A 88 3.08 10.71 9.69
N GLY A 89 3.03 11.86 10.37
CA GLY A 89 2.03 12.10 11.42
C GLY A 89 0.59 12.18 10.87
N ALA A 90 0.41 12.77 9.68
CA ALA A 90 -0.88 12.77 9.01
C ALA A 90 -1.32 11.35 8.61
N CYS A 91 -0.41 10.52 8.09
CA CYS A 91 -0.68 9.11 7.81
C CYS A 91 -1.09 8.36 9.07
N ASP A 92 -0.38 8.56 10.19
CA ASP A 92 -0.68 7.90 11.46
C ASP A 92 -2.05 8.31 12.01
N ALA A 93 -2.40 9.58 11.92
CA ALA A 93 -3.71 10.09 12.32
C ALA A 93 -4.84 9.43 11.51
N ILE A 94 -4.66 9.29 10.19
CA ILE A 94 -5.65 8.63 9.33
C ILE A 94 -5.72 7.13 9.66
N ASN A 95 -4.59 6.44 9.77
CA ASN A 95 -4.55 5.03 10.15
C ASN A 95 -5.26 4.80 11.49
N THR A 96 -4.99 5.66 12.48
CA THR A 96 -5.60 5.58 13.82
C THR A 96 -7.09 5.81 13.78
N TYR A 97 -7.57 6.81 13.01
CA TYR A 97 -9.00 7.06 12.83
C TYR A 97 -9.75 5.83 12.30
N TYR A 98 -9.14 5.08 11.38
CA TYR A 98 -9.70 3.82 10.88
C TYR A 98 -9.40 2.59 11.74
N GLY A 99 -8.93 2.78 12.98
CA GLY A 99 -8.67 1.71 13.94
C GLY A 99 -7.42 0.87 13.63
N ARG A 100 -6.49 1.42 12.87
CA ARG A 100 -5.25 0.77 12.43
C ARG A 100 -3.99 1.57 12.76
N GLY A 101 -3.96 2.26 13.91
CA GLY A 101 -2.79 3.05 14.37
C GLY A 101 -1.51 2.22 14.57
N ASN A 102 -1.60 0.88 14.64
CA ASN A 102 -0.44 0.00 14.73
C ASN A 102 0.10 -0.48 13.36
N LEU A 103 -0.42 0.05 12.24
CA LEU A 103 0.15 -0.27 10.93
C LEU A 103 1.62 0.18 10.87
N PRO A 104 2.53 -0.67 10.36
CA PRO A 104 3.90 -0.24 10.10
C PRO A 104 3.93 1.03 9.23
N LEU A 105 4.68 2.02 9.68
CA LEU A 105 4.81 3.31 9.02
C LEU A 105 6.29 3.62 8.78
N GLY A 106 6.65 3.75 7.50
CA GLY A 106 7.98 4.14 7.04
C GLY A 106 8.05 5.60 6.64
N GLN A 107 9.23 6.20 6.74
CA GLN A 107 9.46 7.59 6.34
C GLN A 107 10.79 7.75 5.63
N TYR A 108 10.79 8.47 4.49
CA TYR A 108 12.00 8.95 3.86
C TYR A 108 12.61 10.10 4.67
N ARG A 109 13.92 10.05 4.88
CA ARG A 109 14.64 11.04 5.71
C ARG A 109 15.57 11.97 4.91
N GLY A 110 15.70 11.76 3.60
CA GLY A 110 16.42 12.68 2.72
C GLY A 110 15.62 13.97 2.50
N THR A 111 16.25 14.97 1.87
CA THR A 111 15.65 16.28 1.62
C THR A 111 15.72 16.67 0.14
N ASP A 112 16.05 15.75 -0.73
CA ASP A 112 16.29 15.95 -2.16
C ASP A 112 15.03 15.77 -3.00
N VAL A 113 14.05 14.97 -2.52
CA VAL A 113 12.78 14.71 -3.21
C VAL A 113 11.59 15.14 -2.36
N GLY A 114 10.53 15.59 -3.03
CA GLY A 114 9.23 15.92 -2.45
C GLY A 114 8.86 17.37 -2.58
N ASP A 115 7.58 17.65 -2.47
CA ASP A 115 7.04 19.00 -2.44
C ASP A 115 7.23 19.59 -1.02
N PRO A 116 7.84 20.77 -0.89
CA PRO A 116 8.02 21.42 0.41
C PRO A 116 6.74 22.06 0.96
N ARG A 117 5.66 22.12 0.19
CA ARG A 117 4.41 22.71 0.65
C ARG A 117 3.77 21.84 1.72
N GLU A 118 3.42 22.47 2.81
CA GLU A 118 2.65 21.87 3.90
C GLU A 118 1.34 22.63 4.05
N THR A 119 0.23 22.01 3.67
CA THR A 119 -1.07 22.67 3.71
C THR A 119 -1.92 22.27 4.91
N TYR A 120 -1.82 21.02 5.35
CA TYR A 120 -2.65 20.46 6.41
C TYR A 120 -1.91 19.46 7.32
N THR A 121 -0.78 18.92 6.87
CA THR A 121 -0.10 17.83 7.58
C THR A 121 0.35 18.24 8.97
N GLU A 122 0.86 19.45 9.15
CA GLU A 122 1.25 19.97 10.47
C GLU A 122 0.06 20.09 11.41
N HIS A 123 -1.08 20.59 10.91
CA HIS A 123 -2.31 20.73 11.72
C HIS A 123 -2.80 19.38 12.23
N ILE A 124 -2.79 18.36 11.36
CA ILE A 124 -3.24 17.00 11.73
C ILE A 124 -2.22 16.36 12.66
N ALA A 125 -0.94 16.34 12.28
CA ALA A 125 0.11 15.65 13.03
C ALA A 125 0.34 16.19 14.44
N ARG A 126 0.16 17.50 14.66
CA ARG A 126 0.35 18.10 15.98
C ARG A 126 -0.86 18.01 16.90
N ASP A 127 -2.05 17.80 16.36
CA ASP A 127 -3.27 17.67 17.17
C ASP A 127 -3.55 16.22 17.56
N THR A 128 -2.57 15.64 18.26
CA THR A 128 -2.62 14.24 18.72
C THR A 128 -3.80 13.94 19.65
N LYS A 129 -4.32 14.97 20.33
CA LYS A 129 -5.48 14.82 21.21
C LYS A 129 -6.77 14.64 20.42
N ARG A 130 -6.96 15.40 19.34
CA ARG A 130 -8.14 15.34 18.49
C ARG A 130 -8.15 14.08 17.63
N PHE A 131 -7.00 13.71 17.08
CA PHE A 131 -6.88 12.58 16.14
C PHE A 131 -6.38 11.29 16.79
N HIS A 132 -6.08 11.28 18.11
CA HIS A 132 -5.76 10.11 18.92
C HIS A 132 -4.58 9.25 18.43
N HIS A 133 -3.60 9.88 17.79
CA HIS A 133 -2.40 9.22 17.26
C HIS A 133 -1.14 9.64 18.03
N ASP A 134 -0.02 8.96 17.81
CA ASP A 134 1.22 9.18 18.56
C ASP A 134 2.43 9.58 17.70
N VAL A 135 2.45 9.28 16.41
CA VAL A 135 3.49 9.73 15.49
C VAL A 135 3.23 11.17 15.04
N VAL A 136 4.16 12.08 15.30
CA VAL A 136 4.06 13.48 14.85
C VAL A 136 4.85 13.69 13.55
N ASN A 137 6.15 13.36 13.55
CA ASN A 137 7.04 13.61 12.40
C ASN A 137 8.25 12.66 12.34
N GLN A 138 8.20 11.55 13.05
CA GLN A 138 9.27 10.56 13.08
C GLN A 138 8.67 9.15 13.04
N ALA A 139 8.72 8.56 11.87
CA ALA A 139 8.42 7.13 11.68
C ALA A 139 9.71 6.33 11.48
N ALA A 140 9.60 5.02 11.28
CA ALA A 140 10.72 4.15 10.96
C ALA A 140 11.40 4.51 9.63
N ASP A 141 12.61 4.01 9.39
CA ASP A 141 13.28 4.19 8.10
C ASP A 141 12.48 3.53 6.96
N LEU A 142 12.37 4.24 5.83
CA LEU A 142 11.60 3.82 4.67
C LEU A 142 12.06 2.47 4.13
N VAL A 143 13.37 2.28 3.88
CA VAL A 143 13.91 1.04 3.28
C VAL A 143 13.76 -0.12 4.26
N ALA A 144 14.07 0.10 5.53
CA ALA A 144 13.88 -0.91 6.58
C ALA A 144 12.41 -1.36 6.66
N THR A 145 11.47 -0.40 6.62
CA THR A 145 10.03 -0.71 6.64
C THR A 145 9.62 -1.55 5.44
N TYR A 146 10.03 -1.18 4.23
CA TYR A 146 9.77 -1.99 3.04
C TYR A 146 10.32 -3.42 3.18
N CYS A 147 11.57 -3.55 3.62
CA CYS A 147 12.20 -4.85 3.79
C CYS A 147 11.46 -5.73 4.81
N ASP A 148 11.05 -5.15 5.94
CA ASP A 148 10.34 -5.90 6.98
C ASP A 148 8.95 -6.33 6.52
N LEU A 149 8.22 -5.44 5.85
CA LEU A 149 6.92 -5.75 5.28
C LEU A 149 7.01 -6.86 4.22
N LEU A 150 7.94 -6.76 3.29
CA LEU A 150 8.13 -7.75 2.23
C LEU A 150 8.56 -9.11 2.77
N ARG A 151 9.50 -9.14 3.72
CA ARG A 151 10.02 -10.38 4.33
C ARG A 151 8.91 -11.21 4.95
N ALA A 152 7.91 -10.57 5.52
CA ALA A 152 6.79 -11.21 6.20
C ALA A 152 5.75 -11.83 5.24
N GLN A 153 5.84 -11.60 3.92
CA GLN A 153 4.82 -12.03 2.97
C GLN A 153 5.23 -13.27 2.17
N PRO A 154 4.25 -14.03 1.65
CA PRO A 154 4.49 -15.07 0.65
C PRO A 154 5.12 -14.49 -0.62
N ASP A 155 5.74 -15.36 -1.43
CA ASP A 155 6.31 -14.97 -2.71
C ASP A 155 5.22 -14.50 -3.68
N LYS A 156 5.53 -13.47 -4.48
CA LYS A 156 4.64 -12.92 -5.51
C LYS A 156 3.22 -12.60 -5.00
N SER A 157 3.12 -12.04 -3.81
CA SER A 157 1.83 -11.75 -3.18
C SER A 157 1.61 -10.27 -2.83
N VAL A 158 2.63 -9.42 -3.01
CA VAL A 158 2.57 -8.02 -2.61
C VAL A 158 2.35 -7.12 -3.82
N THR A 159 1.38 -6.24 -3.72
CA THR A 159 1.25 -5.07 -4.59
C THR A 159 1.85 -3.86 -3.86
N ILE A 160 2.84 -3.20 -4.47
CA ILE A 160 3.26 -1.88 -4.03
C ILE A 160 2.42 -0.86 -4.80
N LEU A 161 1.77 0.06 -4.10
CA LEU A 161 0.99 1.15 -4.69
C LEU A 161 1.64 2.47 -4.30
N THR A 162 2.21 3.19 -5.28
CA THR A 162 2.75 4.53 -5.08
C THR A 162 1.79 5.56 -5.66
N VAL A 163 1.36 6.51 -4.85
CA VAL A 163 0.55 7.65 -5.30
C VAL A 163 1.35 8.95 -5.32
N GLY A 164 2.49 8.98 -4.63
CA GLY A 164 3.45 10.08 -4.64
C GLY A 164 4.70 9.80 -5.47
N HIS A 165 5.80 10.42 -5.06
CA HIS A 165 7.12 10.30 -5.71
C HIS A 165 7.77 8.94 -5.42
N PRO A 166 7.95 8.05 -6.41
CA PRO A 166 8.35 6.66 -6.15
C PRO A 166 9.86 6.45 -5.93
N HIS A 167 10.63 7.49 -5.55
CA HIS A 167 12.08 7.37 -5.31
C HIS A 167 12.43 6.41 -4.16
N GLY A 168 11.51 6.22 -3.21
CA GLY A 168 11.66 5.23 -2.15
C GLY A 168 11.95 3.84 -2.69
N LEU A 169 11.36 3.49 -3.83
CA LEU A 169 11.61 2.21 -4.51
C LEU A 169 13.03 2.14 -5.10
N VAL A 170 13.63 3.27 -5.49
CA VAL A 170 15.03 3.30 -5.93
C VAL A 170 15.97 3.03 -4.77
N HIS A 171 15.71 3.65 -3.61
CA HIS A 171 16.49 3.36 -2.40
C HIS A 171 16.35 1.89 -1.98
N LEU A 172 15.16 1.32 -2.09
CA LEU A 172 14.91 -0.11 -1.87
C LEU A 172 15.71 -0.99 -2.84
N LEU A 173 15.76 -0.64 -4.13
CA LEU A 173 16.55 -1.38 -5.13
C LEU A 173 18.07 -1.19 -4.99
N ARG A 174 18.54 -0.10 -4.38
CA ARG A 174 19.95 0.11 -4.08
C ARG A 174 20.42 -0.69 -2.87
N ASP A 175 19.49 -1.12 -2.01
CA ASP A 175 19.77 -2.08 -0.94
C ASP A 175 19.76 -3.52 -1.52
N PRO A 176 20.86 -4.30 -1.35
CA PRO A 176 20.94 -5.65 -1.92
C PRO A 176 19.85 -6.59 -1.41
N GLN A 177 19.47 -6.51 -0.13
CA GLN A 177 18.39 -7.30 0.44
C GLN A 177 17.03 -6.83 -0.10
N GLY A 178 16.84 -5.50 -0.25
CA GLY A 178 15.66 -4.90 -0.82
C GLY A 178 15.42 -5.39 -2.26
N THR A 179 16.46 -5.40 -3.10
CA THR A 179 16.38 -5.91 -4.48
C THR A 179 15.89 -7.37 -4.52
N GLU A 180 16.45 -8.25 -3.70
CA GLU A 180 16.04 -9.66 -3.68
C GLU A 180 14.63 -9.83 -3.13
N LEU A 181 14.24 -9.07 -2.10
CA LEU A 181 12.88 -9.08 -1.58
C LEU A 181 11.86 -8.59 -2.61
N VAL A 182 12.17 -7.54 -3.38
CA VAL A 182 11.28 -7.09 -4.47
C VAL A 182 11.11 -8.19 -5.51
N LYS A 183 12.18 -8.79 -6.00
CA LYS A 183 12.13 -9.89 -6.97
C LYS A 183 11.31 -11.07 -6.48
N GLN A 184 11.43 -11.42 -5.21
CA GLN A 184 10.79 -12.58 -4.62
C GLN A 184 9.34 -12.33 -4.24
N LYS A 185 9.05 -11.20 -3.57
CA LYS A 185 7.78 -10.95 -2.86
C LYS A 185 6.78 -10.11 -3.64
N VAL A 186 7.29 -9.17 -4.46
CA VAL A 186 6.42 -8.25 -5.19
C VAL A 186 5.85 -8.94 -6.43
N GLU A 187 4.52 -8.98 -6.51
CA GLU A 187 3.78 -9.39 -7.69
C GLU A 187 3.83 -8.27 -8.73
N ARG A 188 3.46 -7.05 -8.33
CA ARG A 188 3.37 -5.88 -9.20
C ARG A 188 3.57 -4.57 -8.44
N TRP A 189 3.99 -3.56 -9.18
CA TRP A 189 3.96 -2.17 -8.75
C TRP A 189 2.87 -1.42 -9.51
N VAL A 190 1.98 -0.74 -8.79
CA VAL A 190 0.99 0.18 -9.36
C VAL A 190 1.46 1.59 -9.04
N ALA A 191 1.65 2.42 -10.07
CA ALA A 191 2.12 3.78 -9.95
C ALA A 191 1.05 4.77 -10.42
N MET A 192 0.61 5.66 -9.55
CA MET A 192 -0.15 6.82 -9.98
C MET A 192 0.77 7.81 -10.67
N GLY A 193 0.41 8.25 -11.84
CA GLY A 193 1.13 9.24 -12.63
C GLY A 193 1.30 8.86 -14.08
N LEU A 194 1.65 9.86 -14.81
CA LEU A 194 2.21 9.88 -16.16
C LEU A 194 2.61 11.34 -16.40
N GLY A 195 3.40 11.62 -17.42
CA GLY A 195 3.83 13.00 -17.66
C GLY A 195 4.89 13.48 -16.66
N GLY A 196 4.65 14.57 -15.95
CA GLY A 196 5.70 15.32 -15.26
C GLY A 196 5.73 15.26 -13.74
N TRP A 197 4.56 15.25 -13.04
CA TRP A 197 4.57 15.53 -11.61
C TRP A 197 5.33 14.47 -10.81
N ASN A 198 4.80 13.26 -10.67
CA ASN A 198 5.41 12.25 -9.81
C ASN A 198 6.70 11.63 -10.37
N PHE A 199 6.93 11.72 -11.68
CA PHE A 199 8.08 11.06 -12.30
C PHE A 199 9.21 12.00 -12.71
N VAL A 200 9.01 13.33 -12.66
CA VAL A 200 10.04 14.28 -13.14
C VAL A 200 10.28 15.43 -12.18
N GLN A 201 9.20 16.02 -11.64
CA GLN A 201 9.32 17.20 -10.80
C GLN A 201 9.84 16.87 -9.40
N MET A 202 10.07 17.88 -8.60
CA MET A 202 10.43 17.79 -7.18
C MET A 202 11.67 16.95 -6.87
N GLY A 203 12.61 16.81 -7.84
CA GLY A 203 13.83 16.04 -7.67
C GLY A 203 13.78 14.62 -8.25
N MET A 204 12.68 14.25 -8.95
CA MET A 204 12.43 12.86 -9.37
C MET A 204 13.10 12.40 -10.67
N ALA A 205 13.51 13.32 -11.56
CA ALA A 205 13.86 12.97 -12.93
C ALA A 205 14.89 11.81 -13.08
N GLU A 206 15.96 11.84 -12.28
CA GLU A 206 16.99 10.81 -12.32
C GLU A 206 16.57 9.53 -11.58
N TYR A 207 15.81 9.66 -10.50
CA TYR A 207 15.25 8.52 -9.79
C TYR A 207 14.29 7.72 -10.67
N SER A 208 13.40 8.38 -11.40
CA SER A 208 12.47 7.71 -12.31
C SER A 208 13.17 7.00 -13.46
N ALA A 209 14.21 7.63 -14.03
CA ALA A 209 15.00 6.99 -15.09
C ALA A 209 15.66 5.70 -14.59
N GLU A 210 16.26 5.72 -13.40
CA GLU A 210 16.83 4.53 -12.78
C GLU A 210 15.78 3.48 -12.46
N LEU A 211 14.65 3.91 -11.91
CA LEU A 211 13.58 3.02 -11.47
C LEU A 211 12.96 2.24 -12.62
N PHE A 212 12.52 2.93 -13.69
CA PHE A 212 11.92 2.28 -14.85
C PHE A 212 12.90 1.40 -15.63
N ALA A 213 14.21 1.70 -15.56
CA ALA A 213 15.24 0.86 -16.17
C ALA A 213 15.54 -0.43 -15.38
N LYS A 214 15.37 -0.42 -14.05
CA LYS A 214 15.83 -1.49 -13.16
C LYS A 214 14.72 -2.26 -12.46
N TRP A 215 13.48 -1.78 -12.49
CA TRP A 215 12.39 -2.43 -11.77
C TRP A 215 12.14 -3.86 -12.26
N PRO A 216 12.14 -4.88 -11.38
CA PRO A 216 12.22 -6.27 -11.83
C PRO A 216 10.87 -6.94 -12.09
N THR A 217 9.75 -6.38 -11.59
CA THR A 217 8.40 -6.97 -11.73
C THR A 217 7.52 -6.11 -12.63
N ASP A 218 6.25 -6.50 -12.81
CA ASP A 218 5.32 -5.74 -13.64
C ASP A 218 5.00 -4.38 -13.04
N VAL A 219 4.87 -3.37 -13.89
CA VAL A 219 4.51 -1.99 -13.57
C VAL A 219 3.19 -1.65 -14.23
N TYR A 220 2.23 -1.20 -13.45
CA TYR A 220 0.93 -0.73 -13.90
C TYR A 220 0.84 0.77 -13.65
N VAL A 221 0.79 1.57 -14.70
CA VAL A 221 0.70 3.04 -14.60
C VAL A 221 -0.75 3.48 -14.68
N SER A 222 -1.21 4.24 -13.70
CA SER A 222 -2.56 4.79 -13.58
C SER A 222 -2.52 6.32 -13.73
N PRO A 223 -2.77 6.88 -14.90
CA PRO A 223 -2.68 8.32 -15.15
C PRO A 223 -4.01 9.07 -14.98
N SER A 224 -5.10 8.38 -14.65
CA SER A 224 -6.45 8.94 -14.66
C SER A 224 -6.85 9.51 -13.30
N GLY A 225 -7.73 10.51 -13.30
CA GLY A 225 -8.25 11.11 -12.08
C GLY A 225 -8.54 12.61 -12.19
N GLU A 226 -8.12 13.27 -13.26
CA GLU A 226 -8.30 14.73 -13.44
C GLU A 226 -9.76 15.15 -13.37
N ASP A 227 -10.63 14.44 -14.07
CA ASP A 227 -12.08 14.73 -14.16
C ASP A 227 -12.90 14.02 -13.07
N VAL A 228 -12.25 13.26 -12.17
CA VAL A 228 -12.90 12.57 -11.06
C VAL A 228 -12.82 13.45 -9.83
N VAL A 229 -13.80 14.34 -9.63
CA VAL A 229 -13.77 15.35 -8.57
C VAL A 229 -14.52 14.87 -7.34
N THR A 230 -13.84 14.82 -6.18
CA THR A 230 -14.41 14.33 -4.92
C THR A 230 -14.06 15.20 -3.71
N GLY A 231 -14.72 14.96 -2.58
CA GLY A 231 -14.56 15.68 -1.30
C GLY A 231 -15.85 16.29 -0.77
N HIS A 232 -16.90 16.37 -1.60
CA HIS A 232 -18.15 17.04 -1.25
C HIS A 232 -18.95 16.33 -0.14
N ARG A 233 -18.83 15.00 -0.02
CA ARG A 233 -19.51 14.22 1.02
C ARG A 233 -18.79 14.26 2.37
N LEU A 234 -17.53 14.65 2.42
CA LEU A 234 -16.78 14.70 3.68
C LEU A 234 -17.42 15.68 4.69
N LEU A 235 -17.80 16.86 4.23
CA LEU A 235 -18.39 17.86 5.14
C LEU A 235 -19.70 17.41 5.77
N PRO A 236 -20.72 16.93 5.03
CA PRO A 236 -22.02 16.54 5.60
C PRO A 236 -22.02 15.14 6.25
N GLN A 237 -21.10 14.25 5.88
CA GLN A 237 -21.21 12.83 6.26
C GLN A 237 -20.11 12.35 7.23
N THR A 238 -19.11 13.18 7.55
CA THR A 238 -18.05 12.79 8.47
C THR A 238 -17.99 13.70 9.70
N PRO A 239 -17.56 13.16 10.86
CA PRO A 239 -17.42 13.96 12.08
C PRO A 239 -16.27 14.95 12.00
N VAL A 240 -16.23 15.92 12.92
CA VAL A 240 -15.22 16.99 12.93
C VAL A 240 -13.80 16.49 13.22
N ASP A 241 -13.68 15.35 13.87
CA ASP A 241 -12.42 14.67 14.21
C ASP A 241 -11.95 13.69 13.12
N ASN A 242 -12.57 13.71 11.93
CA ASN A 242 -12.07 12.96 10.78
C ASN A 242 -10.86 13.68 10.17
N PRO A 243 -9.65 13.08 10.16
CA PRO A 243 -8.45 13.72 9.65
C PRO A 243 -8.47 13.93 8.13
N VAL A 244 -9.20 13.11 7.37
CA VAL A 244 -9.37 13.27 5.92
C VAL A 244 -10.22 14.51 5.61
N ARG A 245 -11.33 14.70 6.35
CA ARG A 245 -12.11 15.93 6.28
C ARG A 245 -11.26 17.16 6.61
N GLU A 246 -10.37 17.06 7.61
CA GLU A 246 -9.47 18.16 7.97
C GLU A 246 -8.47 18.45 6.85
N ALA A 247 -7.90 17.44 6.17
CA ALA A 247 -7.03 17.63 5.01
C ALA A 247 -7.75 18.40 3.89
N TYR A 248 -8.95 17.98 3.51
CA TYR A 248 -9.76 18.63 2.48
C TYR A 248 -10.21 20.04 2.88
N ARG A 249 -10.42 20.30 4.18
CA ARG A 249 -10.76 21.63 4.69
C ARG A 249 -9.62 22.64 4.51
N HIS A 250 -8.40 22.21 4.71
CA HIS A 250 -7.21 23.07 4.64
C HIS A 250 -6.63 23.21 3.24
N TRP A 251 -6.98 22.33 2.33
CA TRP A 251 -6.48 22.40 0.97
C TRP A 251 -7.49 23.07 0.04
N ASN A 252 -7.19 24.31 -0.38
CA ASN A 252 -7.87 25.06 -1.44
C ASN A 252 -9.42 24.97 -1.43
N ASP A 253 -10.03 24.89 -0.25
CA ASP A 253 -11.49 24.78 -0.05
C ASP A 253 -12.09 23.51 -0.73
N ALA A 254 -11.36 22.40 -0.69
CA ALA A 254 -11.73 21.16 -1.38
C ALA A 254 -13.01 20.50 -0.84
N LEU A 255 -13.47 20.84 0.38
CA LEU A 255 -14.77 20.40 0.88
C LEU A 255 -15.94 20.99 0.07
N THR A 256 -15.76 22.14 -0.56
CA THR A 256 -16.76 22.82 -1.38
C THR A 256 -16.50 22.66 -2.87
N LYS A 257 -15.25 22.80 -3.30
CA LYS A 257 -14.86 22.77 -4.71
C LYS A 257 -14.55 21.38 -5.22
N GLY A 258 -14.29 20.45 -4.33
CA GLY A 258 -13.74 19.15 -4.64
C GLY A 258 -12.26 19.19 -4.99
N ARG A 259 -11.69 18.01 -5.17
CA ARG A 259 -10.34 17.77 -5.65
C ARG A 259 -10.35 16.64 -6.68
N SER A 260 -9.58 16.78 -7.75
CA SER A 260 -9.30 15.68 -8.68
C SER A 260 -8.68 14.50 -7.92
N SER A 261 -9.05 13.28 -8.28
CA SER A 261 -8.84 12.07 -7.46
C SER A 261 -7.92 11.05 -8.13
N TRP A 262 -6.71 11.49 -8.56
CA TRP A 262 -5.76 10.58 -9.20
C TRP A 262 -5.37 9.42 -8.29
N ASP A 263 -5.11 9.69 -7.04
CA ASP A 263 -4.63 8.71 -6.05
C ASP A 263 -5.71 7.70 -5.70
N GLN A 264 -6.95 8.17 -5.49
CA GLN A 264 -8.08 7.30 -5.19
C GLN A 264 -8.40 6.38 -6.36
N VAL A 265 -8.27 6.87 -7.61
CA VAL A 265 -8.45 6.06 -8.82
C VAL A 265 -7.40 4.96 -8.88
N ALA A 266 -6.14 5.23 -8.55
CA ALA A 266 -5.09 4.22 -8.47
C ALA A 266 -5.36 3.18 -7.37
N VAL A 267 -5.90 3.57 -6.22
CA VAL A 267 -6.35 2.64 -5.17
C VAL A 267 -7.45 1.72 -5.68
N LEU A 268 -8.45 2.27 -6.38
CA LEU A 268 -9.52 1.47 -6.99
C LEU A 268 -9.01 0.51 -8.06
N ALA A 269 -8.01 0.90 -8.85
CA ALA A 269 -7.41 0.03 -9.85
C ALA A 269 -6.77 -1.23 -9.23
N VAL A 270 -6.24 -1.13 -8.01
CA VAL A 270 -5.74 -2.28 -7.26
C VAL A 270 -6.87 -3.15 -6.73
N ALA A 271 -7.88 -2.54 -6.09
CA ALA A 271 -8.91 -3.27 -5.35
C ALA A 271 -10.03 -3.80 -6.25
N ARG A 272 -10.40 -3.02 -7.26
CA ARG A 272 -11.55 -3.27 -8.16
C ARG A 272 -11.14 -3.26 -9.63
N PRO A 273 -10.24 -4.14 -10.07
CA PRO A 273 -9.71 -4.13 -11.43
C PRO A 273 -10.79 -4.30 -12.51
N GLN A 274 -11.97 -4.82 -12.15
CA GLN A 274 -13.11 -4.93 -13.09
C GLN A 274 -13.67 -3.56 -13.54
N LEU A 275 -13.34 -2.47 -12.85
CA LEU A 275 -13.71 -1.10 -13.24
C LEU A 275 -12.70 -0.48 -14.20
N PHE A 276 -11.69 -1.23 -14.61
CA PHE A 276 -10.58 -0.73 -15.42
C PHE A 276 -10.31 -1.65 -16.60
N GLN A 277 -9.75 -1.07 -17.64
CA GLN A 277 -9.10 -1.79 -18.72
C GLN A 277 -7.60 -1.61 -18.62
N VAL A 278 -6.84 -2.63 -19.04
CA VAL A 278 -5.38 -2.64 -19.02
C VAL A 278 -4.87 -2.77 -20.45
N GLU A 279 -4.05 -1.81 -20.86
CA GLU A 279 -3.28 -1.90 -22.09
C GLU A 279 -1.98 -2.65 -21.78
N HIS A 280 -1.85 -3.86 -22.31
CA HIS A 280 -0.67 -4.72 -22.10
C HIS A 280 0.41 -4.56 -23.16
N THR A 281 0.09 -3.93 -24.28
CA THR A 281 1.03 -3.63 -25.36
C THR A 281 1.41 -2.17 -25.29
N GLY A 282 2.70 -1.87 -25.20
CA GLY A 282 3.22 -0.51 -25.09
C GLY A 282 4.33 -0.38 -24.05
N ARG A 283 4.85 0.82 -23.91
CA ARG A 283 5.84 1.15 -22.88
C ARG A 283 5.81 2.63 -22.50
N LEU A 284 6.42 2.93 -21.36
CA LEU A 284 6.74 4.30 -20.98
C LEU A 284 7.94 4.80 -21.78
N GLU A 285 7.81 5.95 -22.41
CA GLU A 285 8.89 6.66 -23.09
C GLU A 285 9.15 7.99 -22.40
N ARG A 286 10.43 8.27 -22.17
CA ARG A 286 10.90 9.56 -21.64
C ARG A 286 11.24 10.48 -22.81
N ALA A 287 10.55 11.63 -22.87
CA ALA A 287 10.87 12.68 -23.83
C ALA A 287 12.12 13.48 -23.41
N ASP A 288 12.62 14.35 -24.29
CA ASP A 288 13.80 15.20 -24.03
C ASP A 288 13.60 16.17 -22.86
N ASP A 289 12.36 16.59 -22.60
CA ASP A 289 11.99 17.43 -21.46
C ASP A 289 11.86 16.62 -20.14
N GLY A 290 12.13 15.32 -20.19
CA GLY A 290 12.10 14.38 -19.07
C GLY A 290 10.73 13.80 -18.79
N ARG A 291 9.64 14.27 -19.39
CA ARG A 291 8.30 13.76 -19.16
C ARG A 291 8.12 12.36 -19.72
N TYR A 292 7.24 11.62 -19.10
CA TYR A 292 6.88 10.28 -19.56
C TYR A 292 5.55 10.30 -20.32
N SER A 293 5.51 9.55 -21.40
CA SER A 293 4.29 9.26 -22.18
C SER A 293 4.17 7.76 -22.41
N TRP A 294 2.96 7.31 -22.73
CA TRP A 294 2.74 5.93 -23.15
C TRP A 294 2.87 5.81 -24.65
N ASN A 295 3.75 4.93 -25.12
CA ASN A 295 3.90 4.59 -26.53
C ASN A 295 3.32 3.19 -26.77
N PRO A 296 2.17 3.04 -27.46
CA PRO A 296 1.54 1.76 -27.75
C PRO A 296 2.25 0.97 -28.88
N GLU A 297 3.15 1.61 -29.66
CA GLU A 297 3.80 0.99 -30.81
C GLU A 297 4.99 0.13 -30.45
N ILE A 298 5.53 0.29 -29.23
CA ILE A 298 6.72 -0.41 -28.77
C ILE A 298 6.39 -1.20 -27.52
N ASP A 299 6.47 -2.52 -27.60
CA ASP A 299 6.09 -3.40 -26.52
C ASP A 299 7.17 -3.50 -25.43
N ASN A 300 6.70 -3.50 -24.17
CA ASN A 300 7.46 -3.92 -23.00
C ASN A 300 6.54 -4.81 -22.14
N PRO A 301 6.80 -6.13 -22.09
CA PRO A 301 5.87 -7.06 -21.44
C PRO A 301 5.73 -6.87 -19.92
N LYS A 302 6.53 -5.98 -19.33
CA LYS A 302 6.43 -5.64 -17.89
C LYS A 302 5.79 -4.29 -17.62
N GLN A 303 5.40 -3.54 -18.65
CA GLN A 303 4.78 -2.23 -18.46
C GLN A 303 3.36 -2.24 -19.01
N HIS A 304 2.44 -1.73 -18.22
CA HIS A 304 1.03 -1.75 -18.52
C HIS A 304 0.40 -0.40 -18.19
N LEU A 305 -0.56 0.03 -19.00
CA LEU A 305 -1.31 1.26 -18.75
C LEU A 305 -2.72 0.90 -18.29
N VAL A 306 -3.15 1.51 -17.18
CA VAL A 306 -4.46 1.26 -16.56
C VAL A 306 -5.36 2.46 -16.77
N ARG A 307 -6.54 2.25 -17.34
CA ARG A 307 -7.55 3.30 -17.55
C ARG A 307 -8.92 2.85 -17.04
N PRO A 308 -9.73 3.76 -16.47
CA PRO A 308 -11.12 3.44 -16.17
C PRO A 308 -11.90 2.99 -17.40
N ASN A 309 -12.81 2.04 -17.21
CA ASN A 309 -13.79 1.62 -18.23
C ASN A 309 -15.23 2.06 -17.88
N ILE A 310 -15.36 2.90 -16.86
CA ILE A 310 -16.61 3.55 -16.44
C ILE A 310 -16.42 5.07 -16.46
N SER A 311 -17.51 5.82 -16.35
CA SER A 311 -17.48 7.28 -16.39
C SER A 311 -16.78 7.90 -15.18
N SER A 312 -16.26 9.12 -15.32
CA SER A 312 -15.69 9.88 -14.21
C SER A 312 -16.70 10.15 -13.10
N ASP A 313 -17.98 10.36 -13.45
CA ASP A 313 -19.05 10.56 -12.48
C ASP A 313 -19.32 9.30 -11.65
N ASP A 314 -19.35 8.11 -12.27
CA ASP A 314 -19.52 6.85 -11.57
C ASP A 314 -18.32 6.57 -10.64
N LEU A 315 -17.09 6.85 -11.09
CA LEU A 315 -15.91 6.75 -10.26
C LEU A 315 -15.97 7.72 -9.08
N ALA A 316 -16.33 8.99 -9.32
CA ALA A 316 -16.48 9.99 -8.28
C ALA A 316 -17.51 9.57 -7.24
N GLN A 317 -18.66 9.02 -7.66
CA GLN A 317 -19.65 8.51 -6.74
C GLN A 317 -19.10 7.38 -5.85
N ILE A 318 -18.41 6.41 -6.43
CA ILE A 318 -17.80 5.29 -5.71
C ILE A 318 -16.76 5.80 -4.68
N ILE A 319 -15.90 6.72 -5.11
CA ILE A 319 -14.84 7.29 -4.25
C ILE A 319 -15.45 8.09 -3.10
N GLU A 320 -16.42 8.95 -3.38
CA GLU A 320 -17.14 9.74 -2.36
C GLU A 320 -17.77 8.85 -1.28
N GLU A 321 -18.40 7.73 -1.69
CA GLU A 321 -19.01 6.78 -0.77
C GLU A 321 -17.96 6.09 0.11
N LEU A 322 -16.80 5.74 -0.45
CA LEU A 322 -15.71 5.10 0.29
C LEU A 322 -15.02 6.09 1.23
N MET A 323 -14.71 7.32 0.77
CA MET A 323 -14.05 8.34 1.58
C MET A 323 -14.89 8.79 2.78
N ALA A 324 -16.21 8.87 2.63
CA ALA A 324 -17.12 9.28 3.69
C ALA A 324 -17.57 8.13 4.60
N ARG A 325 -17.18 6.88 4.28
CA ARG A 325 -17.57 5.70 5.06
C ARG A 325 -16.95 5.76 6.47
N PRO A 326 -17.74 5.60 7.53
CA PRO A 326 -17.19 5.53 8.87
C PRO A 326 -16.34 4.28 9.05
N PRO A 327 -15.33 4.32 9.95
CA PRO A 327 -14.54 3.14 10.31
C PRO A 327 -15.44 1.99 10.77
N LYS A 328 -15.05 0.77 10.41
CA LYS A 328 -15.70 -0.43 10.93
C LYS A 328 -15.50 -0.46 12.45
N GLN A 329 -16.60 -0.39 13.21
CA GLN A 329 -16.50 -0.51 14.66
C GLN A 329 -15.84 -1.85 15.00
N SER A 330 -14.68 -1.80 15.64
CA SER A 330 -14.10 -2.98 16.29
C SER A 330 -15.14 -3.47 17.29
N GLY A 331 -15.71 -4.65 17.05
CA GLY A 331 -16.68 -5.24 17.97
C GLY A 331 -16.09 -5.18 19.37
N LYS A 332 -16.75 -4.44 20.27
CA LYS A 332 -16.44 -4.52 21.69
C LYS A 332 -16.56 -6.00 22.06
N GLN A 333 -15.43 -6.67 22.26
CA GLN A 333 -15.46 -7.93 22.99
C GLN A 333 -16.08 -7.61 24.36
N LYS A 334 -17.33 -8.09 24.55
CA LYS A 334 -18.02 -8.07 25.83
C LYS A 334 -17.41 -9.09 26.75
#